data_766d0c1fc9aac0fe90f437ed6025371c
#
_entry.id   766d0c1fc9aac0fe90f437ed6025371c
#
_cell.length_a   1.000
_cell.length_b   1.000
_cell.length_c   1.000
_cell.angle_alpha   90.00
_cell.angle_beta   90.00
_cell.angle_gamma   90.00
#
_symmetry.space_group_name_H-M   'P 1'
#
loop_
_entity.id
_entity.type
_entity.pdbx_description
1 polymer ?
#
loop_
_entity_poly.entity_id
_entity_poly.type
_entity_poly.pdbx_seq_one_letter_code
_entity_poly.pdbx_strand_id
1 'polypeptide(L)'
;MAYVARDAITAGTELIDKWKIYVGRAAPGTGNRDTYPHRILSTPFIGEPGSICSETYLCICPFDSQSEAESALSYLTCRLTRLLILLHKPSQDTTRKVYTFVPTQEWTKQWTDKDLYAKYGISTSEIEFIEKVVRPMELTIDLFGDVAAGESDDE
;
A
#
# COMPACT_ATOMS: atom_id res chain seq x y z
N MET A 1 -4.55 -20.13 -5.37
CA MET A 1 -5.75 -19.48 -4.77
C MET A 1 -6.50 -20.56 -4.00
N ALA A 2 -6.92 -20.27 -2.75
CA ALA A 2 -7.70 -21.21 -1.94
C ALA A 2 -9.14 -20.69 -1.83
N TYR A 3 -10.10 -21.58 -1.73
CA TYR A 3 -11.51 -21.25 -1.55
C TYR A 3 -11.95 -21.64 -0.15
N VAL A 4 -12.80 -20.83 0.46
CA VAL A 4 -13.43 -21.10 1.76
C VAL A 4 -14.93 -20.84 1.66
N ALA A 5 -15.71 -21.63 2.37
CA ALA A 5 -17.15 -21.42 2.44
C ALA A 5 -17.46 -20.08 3.16
N ARG A 6 -18.41 -19.33 2.63
CA ARG A 6 -18.74 -17.98 3.15
C ARG A 6 -19.21 -18.00 4.60
N ASP A 7 -19.90 -19.03 5.01
CA ASP A 7 -20.39 -19.26 6.38
C ASP A 7 -19.27 -19.58 7.40
N ALA A 8 -18.09 -19.98 6.90
CA ALA A 8 -16.92 -20.19 7.74
C ALA A 8 -16.19 -18.88 8.10
N ILE A 9 -16.59 -17.75 7.50
CA ILE A 9 -15.96 -16.43 7.76
C ILE A 9 -16.69 -15.79 8.94
N THR A 10 -15.96 -15.57 10.03
CA THR A 10 -16.52 -15.08 11.30
C THR A 10 -16.31 -13.59 11.55
N ALA A 11 -15.47 -12.92 10.75
CA ALA A 11 -15.15 -11.49 10.90
C ALA A 11 -14.99 -10.80 9.56
N GLY A 12 -15.41 -9.52 9.46
CA GLY A 12 -15.28 -8.70 8.26
C GLY A 12 -16.18 -9.14 7.11
N THR A 13 -17.29 -9.84 7.41
CA THR A 13 -18.22 -10.37 6.39
C THR A 13 -18.81 -9.28 5.52
N GLU A 14 -18.99 -8.08 6.07
CA GLU A 14 -19.48 -6.88 5.36
C GLU A 14 -18.50 -6.35 4.30
N LEU A 15 -17.24 -6.77 4.37
CA LEU A 15 -16.18 -6.35 3.45
C LEU A 15 -15.96 -7.34 2.30
N ILE A 16 -16.56 -8.53 2.35
CA ILE A 16 -16.34 -9.58 1.35
C ILE A 16 -16.66 -9.07 -0.05
N ASP A 17 -17.81 -8.42 -0.21
CA ASP A 17 -18.34 -7.98 -1.50
C ASP A 17 -17.89 -6.56 -1.91
N LYS A 18 -16.88 -6.03 -1.22
CA LYS A 18 -16.31 -4.71 -1.52
C LYS A 18 -14.95 -4.85 -2.22
N TRP A 19 -14.61 -3.86 -3.03
CA TRP A 19 -13.24 -3.65 -3.50
C TRP A 19 -12.36 -3.24 -2.31
N LYS A 20 -11.14 -3.72 -2.29
CA LYS A 20 -10.20 -3.53 -1.18
C LYS A 20 -8.76 -3.57 -1.66
N ILE A 21 -7.84 -3.14 -0.81
CA ILE A 21 -6.41 -3.29 -1.05
C ILE A 21 -5.83 -4.12 0.08
N TYR A 22 -5.03 -5.12 -0.28
CA TYR A 22 -4.27 -5.93 0.66
C TYR A 22 -2.83 -5.45 0.73
N VAL A 23 -2.32 -5.33 1.96
CA VAL A 23 -0.92 -4.98 2.25
C VAL A 23 -0.39 -6.00 3.25
N GLY A 24 0.75 -6.61 2.99
CA GLY A 24 1.35 -7.53 3.96
C GLY A 24 1.64 -6.83 5.29
N ARG A 25 1.34 -7.47 6.40
CA ARG A 25 1.60 -6.93 7.74
C ARG A 25 3.08 -6.82 8.05
N ALA A 26 3.89 -7.74 7.57
CA ALA A 26 5.33 -7.67 7.70
C ALA A 26 5.93 -7.01 6.46
N ALA A 27 6.67 -5.93 6.68
CA ALA A 27 7.43 -5.26 5.62
C ALA A 27 8.72 -4.70 6.19
N PRO A 28 9.87 -4.83 5.50
CA PRO A 28 11.12 -4.22 5.91
C PRO A 28 10.95 -2.69 5.97
N GLY A 29 11.62 -2.03 6.87
CA GLY A 29 11.54 -0.57 6.96
C GLY A 29 11.97 0.03 8.28
N THR A 30 12.32 -0.78 9.29
CA THR A 30 12.85 -0.26 10.55
C THR A 30 13.81 -1.27 11.17
N GLY A 31 15.05 -0.89 11.32
CA GLY A 31 16.07 -1.69 12.01
C GLY A 31 17.37 -1.85 11.22
N ASN A 32 18.44 -2.32 11.90
CA ASN A 32 19.83 -2.44 11.40
C ASN A 32 20.06 -3.36 10.19
N ARG A 33 19.00 -3.95 9.63
CA ARG A 33 19.06 -4.84 8.46
C ARG A 33 18.30 -4.31 7.25
N ASP A 34 17.74 -3.11 7.37
CA ASP A 34 16.98 -2.52 6.28
C ASP A 34 17.91 -1.83 5.29
N THR A 35 17.74 -2.16 4.03
CA THR A 35 18.50 -1.50 2.96
C THR A 35 17.97 -0.10 2.74
N TYR A 36 18.87 0.85 2.77
CA TYR A 36 18.60 2.23 2.39
C TYR A 36 18.77 2.39 0.87
N PRO A 37 17.83 3.01 0.16
CA PRO A 37 16.57 3.61 0.57
C PRO A 37 15.50 2.58 0.98
N HIS A 38 14.59 2.98 1.89
CA HIS A 38 13.63 2.09 2.53
C HIS A 38 12.45 1.71 1.64
N ARG A 39 12.03 0.46 1.68
CA ARG A 39 10.82 -0.03 0.99
C ARG A 39 9.54 0.32 1.74
N ILE A 40 9.53 0.18 3.07
CA ILE A 40 8.49 0.57 4.03
C ILE A 40 7.26 -0.33 4.03
N LEU A 41 6.68 -0.62 2.88
CA LEU A 41 5.52 -1.51 2.70
C LEU A 41 5.90 -2.70 1.81
N SER A 42 5.25 -3.84 2.05
CA SER A 42 5.15 -4.87 1.01
C SER A 42 4.35 -4.30 -0.17
N THR A 43 4.52 -4.86 -1.36
CA THR A 43 3.74 -4.41 -2.52
C THR A 43 2.25 -4.62 -2.25
N PRO A 44 1.45 -3.53 -2.24
CA PRO A 44 0.02 -3.64 -2.09
C PRO A 44 -0.62 -4.16 -3.39
N PHE A 45 -1.74 -4.86 -3.26
CA PHE A 45 -2.50 -5.34 -4.42
C PHE A 45 -4.02 -5.25 -4.19
N ILE A 46 -4.77 -5.23 -5.27
CA ILE A 46 -6.23 -5.13 -5.22
C ILE A 46 -6.83 -6.49 -4.87
N GLY A 47 -7.78 -6.47 -3.93
CA GLY A 47 -8.68 -7.57 -3.63
C GLY A 47 -10.05 -7.30 -4.23
N GLU A 48 -10.48 -8.16 -5.14
CA GLU A 48 -11.79 -8.09 -5.79
C GLU A 48 -12.92 -8.43 -4.82
N PRO A 49 -14.18 -8.06 -5.14
CA PRO A 49 -15.37 -8.59 -4.46
C PRO A 49 -15.36 -10.11 -4.43
N GLY A 50 -15.73 -10.69 -3.30
CA GLY A 50 -15.65 -12.13 -3.05
C GLY A 50 -14.30 -12.61 -2.52
N SER A 51 -13.26 -11.78 -2.51
CA SER A 51 -11.96 -12.14 -1.95
C SER A 51 -11.89 -11.89 -0.45
N ILE A 52 -11.06 -12.69 0.22
CA ILE A 52 -10.71 -12.55 1.63
C ILE A 52 -9.20 -12.74 1.80
N CYS A 53 -8.66 -12.29 2.93
CA CYS A 53 -7.25 -12.52 3.27
C CYS A 53 -7.12 -13.14 4.67
N SER A 54 -5.98 -13.75 4.93
CA SER A 54 -5.58 -14.17 6.27
C SER A 54 -5.08 -12.98 7.08
N GLU A 55 -4.83 -13.18 8.37
CA GLU A 55 -4.25 -12.17 9.29
C GLU A 55 -2.85 -11.69 8.91
N THR A 56 -2.18 -12.35 7.95
CA THR A 56 -0.88 -11.92 7.42
C THR A 56 -0.98 -10.66 6.55
N TYR A 57 -2.19 -10.28 6.17
CA TYR A 57 -2.47 -9.06 5.43
C TYR A 57 -3.29 -8.06 6.24
N LEU A 58 -3.03 -6.79 6.00
CA LEU A 58 -3.91 -5.70 6.38
C LEU A 58 -4.83 -5.39 5.21
N CYS A 59 -6.13 -5.24 5.50
CA CYS A 59 -7.12 -4.86 4.51
C CYS A 59 -7.41 -3.36 4.63
N ILE A 60 -7.23 -2.63 3.54
CA ILE A 60 -7.59 -1.21 3.40
C ILE A 60 -8.86 -1.18 2.55
N CYS A 61 -9.96 -0.72 3.11
CA CYS A 61 -11.31 -0.79 2.51
C CYS A 61 -12.34 0.02 3.34
N PRO A 62 -13.60 0.12 2.89
CA PRO A 62 -14.11 -0.36 1.60
C PRO A 62 -13.92 0.66 0.48
N PHE A 63 -13.92 0.16 -0.77
CA PHE A 63 -14.08 0.98 -1.98
C PHE A 63 -15.32 0.49 -2.74
N ASP A 64 -16.05 1.39 -3.36
CA ASP A 64 -17.30 1.07 -4.05
C ASP A 64 -17.07 0.64 -5.52
N SER A 65 -15.89 0.96 -6.07
CA SER A 65 -15.53 0.57 -7.43
C SER A 65 -14.06 0.16 -7.54
N GLN A 66 -13.73 -0.54 -8.61
CA GLN A 66 -12.36 -0.88 -8.96
C GLN A 66 -11.51 0.37 -9.16
N SER A 67 -12.05 1.39 -9.83
CA SER A 67 -11.34 2.64 -10.11
C SER A 67 -10.97 3.39 -8.83
N GLU A 68 -11.82 3.36 -7.80
CA GLU A 68 -11.49 3.92 -6.48
C GLU A 68 -10.36 3.14 -5.80
N ALA A 69 -10.43 1.80 -5.85
CA ALA A 69 -9.37 0.96 -5.30
C ALA A 69 -8.03 1.16 -6.03
N GLU A 70 -8.04 1.30 -7.36
CA GLU A 70 -6.86 1.60 -8.16
C GLU A 70 -6.29 2.99 -7.84
N SER A 71 -7.15 3.99 -7.65
CA SER A 71 -6.74 5.32 -7.23
C SER A 71 -6.05 5.29 -5.86
N ALA A 72 -6.66 4.61 -4.89
CA ALA A 72 -6.09 4.46 -3.55
C ALA A 72 -4.80 3.62 -3.58
N LEU A 73 -4.70 2.62 -4.44
CA LEU A 73 -3.49 1.83 -4.64
C LEU A 73 -2.34 2.70 -5.16
N SER A 74 -2.59 3.54 -6.18
CA SER A 74 -1.60 4.47 -6.69
C SER A 74 -1.10 5.44 -5.61
N TYR A 75 -2.00 5.94 -4.76
CA TYR A 75 -1.66 6.78 -3.62
C TYR A 75 -0.75 6.08 -2.61
N LEU A 76 -1.02 4.81 -2.29
CA LEU A 76 -0.20 4.03 -1.36
C LEU A 76 1.22 3.76 -1.88
N THR A 77 1.41 3.73 -3.20
CA THR A 77 2.73 3.53 -3.82
C THR A 77 3.57 4.80 -3.89
N CYS A 78 2.97 5.98 -3.69
CA CYS A 78 3.70 7.25 -3.66
C CYS A 78 4.73 7.29 -2.52
N ARG A 79 5.90 7.87 -2.80
CA ARG A 79 6.98 8.01 -1.81
C ARG A 79 6.58 8.85 -0.61
N LEU A 80 5.85 9.97 -0.84
CA LEU A 80 5.38 10.82 0.27
C LEU A 80 4.46 10.04 1.21
N THR A 81 3.51 9.28 0.68
CA THR A 81 2.61 8.44 1.48
C THR A 81 3.38 7.43 2.32
N ARG A 82 4.36 6.77 1.72
CA ARG A 82 5.18 5.78 2.42
C ARG A 82 6.13 6.42 3.44
N LEU A 83 6.63 7.63 3.20
CA LEU A 83 7.37 8.37 4.20
C LEU A 83 6.51 8.65 5.44
N LEU A 84 5.26 9.10 5.25
CA LEU A 84 4.34 9.34 6.38
C LEU A 84 4.08 8.07 7.20
N ILE A 85 3.98 6.93 6.53
CA ILE A 85 3.88 5.62 7.20
C ILE A 85 5.15 5.31 7.97
N LEU A 86 6.33 5.53 7.38
CA LEU A 86 7.63 5.29 8.00
C LEU A 86 7.80 6.10 9.30
N LEU A 87 7.39 7.36 9.30
CA LEU A 87 7.49 8.25 10.46
C LEU A 87 6.70 7.74 11.68
N HIS A 88 5.69 6.91 11.45
CA HIS A 88 4.85 6.35 12.51
C HIS A 88 5.00 4.82 12.67
N LYS A 89 5.98 4.21 12.02
CA LYS A 89 6.22 2.76 12.02
C LYS A 89 7.34 2.40 12.99
N PRO A 90 7.03 1.92 14.22
CA PRO A 90 8.04 1.63 15.23
C PRO A 90 8.75 0.28 15.03
N SER A 91 8.21 -0.61 14.20
CA SER A 91 8.71 -1.96 13.97
C SER A 91 8.45 -2.44 12.54
N GLN A 92 8.79 -3.70 12.23
CA GLN A 92 8.47 -4.32 10.93
C GLN A 92 6.97 -4.50 10.71
N ASP A 93 6.17 -4.50 11.78
CA ASP A 93 4.73 -4.68 11.70
C ASP A 93 4.04 -3.43 11.15
N THR A 94 3.28 -3.63 10.08
CA THR A 94 2.42 -2.62 9.50
C THR A 94 1.01 -2.80 10.07
N THR A 95 0.71 -2.06 11.13
CA THR A 95 -0.62 -2.08 11.78
C THR A 95 -1.47 -0.90 11.33
N ARG A 96 -2.77 -0.90 11.67
CA ARG A 96 -3.65 0.25 11.40
C ARG A 96 -3.10 1.59 11.92
N LYS A 97 -2.36 1.55 13.03
CA LYS A 97 -1.79 2.75 13.69
C LYS A 97 -0.77 3.47 12.82
N VAL A 98 -0.01 2.76 11.98
CA VAL A 98 1.02 3.39 11.16
C VAL A 98 0.44 4.30 10.07
N TYR A 99 -0.84 4.15 9.74
CA TYR A 99 -1.55 4.97 8.75
C TYR A 99 -2.16 6.24 9.35
N THR A 100 -2.01 6.51 10.65
CA THR A 100 -2.63 7.66 11.33
C THR A 100 -2.19 9.00 10.72
N PHE A 101 -0.97 9.10 10.20
CA PHE A 101 -0.45 10.31 9.56
C PHE A 101 -0.76 10.40 8.06
N VAL A 102 -1.38 9.36 7.49
CA VAL A 102 -1.70 9.34 6.06
C VAL A 102 -3.06 10.00 5.83
N PRO A 103 -3.12 11.17 5.21
CA PRO A 103 -4.37 11.85 4.96
C PRO A 103 -5.20 11.12 3.91
N THR A 104 -6.51 11.03 4.14
CA THR A 104 -7.43 10.48 3.15
C THR A 104 -7.51 11.41 1.94
N GLN A 105 -7.59 10.83 0.76
CA GLN A 105 -7.73 11.54 -0.51
C GLN A 105 -9.10 11.29 -1.13
N GLU A 106 -9.41 12.04 -2.18
CA GLU A 106 -10.51 11.72 -3.10
C GLU A 106 -9.99 10.67 -4.12
N TRP A 107 -10.74 9.58 -4.27
CA TRP A 107 -10.35 8.45 -5.13
C TRP A 107 -10.86 8.62 -6.56
N THR A 108 -10.62 9.81 -7.14
CA THR A 108 -11.14 10.20 -8.48
C THR A 108 -10.09 10.17 -9.57
N LYS A 109 -8.81 9.97 -9.21
CA LYS A 109 -7.68 9.97 -10.15
C LYS A 109 -6.55 9.06 -9.68
N GLN A 110 -5.66 8.72 -10.60
CA GLN A 110 -4.37 8.13 -10.22
C GLN A 110 -3.49 9.20 -9.56
N TRP A 111 -2.91 8.87 -8.41
CA TRP A 111 -2.02 9.75 -7.67
C TRP A 111 -0.57 9.49 -8.03
N THR A 112 0.20 10.56 -8.15
CA THR A 112 1.65 10.51 -8.37
C THR A 112 2.37 11.30 -7.26
N ASP A 113 3.68 11.04 -7.08
CA ASP A 113 4.50 11.83 -6.16
C ASP A 113 4.44 13.32 -6.51
N LYS A 114 4.46 13.67 -7.80
CA LYS A 114 4.35 15.05 -8.27
C LYS A 114 3.05 15.72 -7.83
N ASP A 115 1.92 15.00 -7.92
CA ASP A 115 0.62 15.52 -7.46
C ASP A 115 0.63 15.83 -5.96
N LEU A 116 1.21 14.94 -5.17
CA LEU A 116 1.27 15.08 -3.73
C LEU A 116 2.25 16.19 -3.31
N TYR A 117 3.41 16.28 -3.94
CA TYR A 117 4.37 17.35 -3.68
C TYR A 117 3.75 18.73 -3.97
N ALA A 118 3.05 18.86 -5.08
CA ALA A 118 2.35 20.10 -5.43
C ALA A 118 1.20 20.40 -4.44
N LYS A 119 0.39 19.38 -4.11
CA LYS A 119 -0.76 19.53 -3.20
C LYS A 119 -0.36 20.00 -1.81
N TYR A 120 0.76 19.49 -1.29
CA TYR A 120 1.21 19.77 0.07
C TYR A 120 2.33 20.81 0.14
N GLY A 121 2.70 21.41 -0.98
CA GLY A 121 3.72 22.47 -1.05
C GLY A 121 5.10 22.01 -0.60
N ILE A 122 5.47 20.76 -0.95
CA ILE A 122 6.77 20.18 -0.58
C ILE A 122 7.87 20.89 -1.35
N SER A 123 8.86 21.41 -0.62
CA SER A 123 9.99 22.13 -1.21
C SER A 123 10.95 21.18 -1.94
N THR A 124 11.78 21.74 -2.83
CA THR A 124 12.78 20.96 -3.58
C THR A 124 13.72 20.17 -2.67
N SER A 125 14.18 20.76 -1.58
CA SER A 125 15.06 20.07 -0.61
C SER A 125 14.35 18.93 0.13
N GLU A 126 13.06 19.09 0.40
CA GLU A 126 12.25 18.02 1.01
C GLU A 126 11.99 16.88 0.00
N ILE A 127 11.75 17.22 -1.27
CA ILE A 127 11.62 16.23 -2.34
C ILE A 127 12.90 15.41 -2.46
N GLU A 128 14.06 16.06 -2.53
CA GLU A 128 15.37 15.37 -2.58
C GLU A 128 15.55 14.42 -1.37
N PHE A 129 15.16 14.88 -0.18
CA PHE A 129 15.20 14.06 1.02
C PHE A 129 14.27 12.84 0.90
N ILE A 130 13.01 13.03 0.49
CA ILE A 130 12.02 11.96 0.33
C ILE A 130 12.53 10.91 -0.66
N GLU A 131 13.02 11.36 -1.82
CA GLU A 131 13.50 10.49 -2.89
C GLU A 131 14.78 9.74 -2.51
N LYS A 132 15.59 10.32 -1.64
CA LYS A 132 16.75 9.66 -1.07
C LYS A 132 16.38 8.61 -0.03
N VAL A 133 15.36 8.85 0.79
CA VAL A 133 14.97 7.98 1.92
C VAL A 133 14.05 6.84 1.48
N VAL A 134 13.16 7.09 0.52
CA VAL A 134 12.10 6.15 0.12
C VAL A 134 12.37 5.59 -1.26
N ARG A 135 12.54 4.27 -1.35
CA ARG A 135 12.71 3.57 -2.63
C ARG A 135 11.47 3.75 -3.52
N PRO A 136 11.62 3.91 -4.85
CA PRO A 136 10.48 3.83 -5.76
C PRO A 136 9.76 2.49 -5.61
N MET A 137 8.46 2.48 -5.84
CA MET A 137 7.65 1.27 -5.87
C MET A 137 6.86 1.28 -7.17
N GLU A 138 7.22 0.37 -8.07
CA GLU A 138 6.52 0.16 -9.33
C GLU A 138 5.51 -0.97 -9.13
N LEU A 139 4.30 -0.77 -9.61
CA LEU A 139 3.30 -1.82 -9.71
C LEU A 139 3.50 -2.47 -11.09
N THR A 140 3.99 -3.70 -11.10
CA THR A 140 4.03 -4.48 -12.33
C THR A 140 2.64 -5.04 -12.57
N ILE A 141 1.98 -4.60 -13.63
CA ILE A 141 0.74 -5.21 -14.08
C ILE A 141 1.15 -6.35 -15.01
N ASP A 142 1.00 -7.58 -14.57
CA ASP A 142 1.19 -8.73 -15.44
C ASP A 142 0.14 -8.74 -16.54
N LEU A 143 0.53 -9.19 -17.75
CA LEU A 143 -0.34 -9.28 -18.94
C LEU A 143 -1.60 -10.15 -18.74
N PHE A 144 -1.74 -10.80 -17.58
CA PHE A 144 -2.90 -11.60 -17.19
C PHE A 144 -3.74 -10.97 -16.06
N GLY A 145 -3.53 -9.67 -15.75
CA GLY A 145 -4.35 -8.92 -14.80
C GLY A 145 -3.99 -9.10 -13.32
N ASP A 146 -2.98 -9.89 -13.01
CA ASP A 146 -2.47 -10.00 -11.64
C ASP A 146 -1.34 -8.97 -11.41
N VAL A 147 -1.47 -8.19 -10.36
CA VAL A 147 -0.42 -7.28 -9.90
C VAL A 147 0.62 -8.10 -9.13
N ALA A 148 1.70 -8.48 -9.79
CA ALA A 148 2.80 -9.18 -9.16
C ALA A 148 3.90 -8.20 -8.71
N ALA A 149 4.49 -8.47 -7.55
CA ALA A 149 5.70 -7.78 -7.11
C ALA A 149 6.88 -8.24 -7.95
N GLY A 150 7.45 -7.36 -8.73
CA GLY A 150 8.75 -7.62 -9.35
C GLY A 150 9.83 -7.68 -8.26
N GLU A 151 10.25 -8.89 -7.90
CA GLU A 151 11.49 -9.09 -7.16
C GLU A 151 12.64 -8.93 -8.16
N SER A 152 13.32 -7.80 -8.11
CA SER A 152 14.65 -7.68 -8.69
C SER A 152 15.65 -8.14 -7.62
N ASP A 153 15.98 -9.43 -7.63
CA ASP A 153 17.17 -9.93 -6.97
C ASP A 153 18.37 -9.45 -7.81
N ASP A 154 19.00 -8.38 -7.39
CA ASP A 154 20.34 -8.05 -7.81
C ASP A 154 21.30 -8.82 -6.87
N GLU A 155 22.03 -9.78 -7.47
CA GLU A 155 23.21 -10.42 -6.90
C GLU A 155 24.35 -9.40 -6.62
#